data_a6d9e79904cd491c10f5ba358702e19c
#
_entry.id   a6d9e79904cd491c10f5ba358702e19c
#
_cell.length_a   1.000
_cell.length_b   1.000
_cell.length_c   1.000
_cell.angle_alpha   90.00
_cell.angle_beta   90.00
_cell.angle_gamma   90.00
#
_symmetry.space_group_name_H-M   'P 1'
#
loop_
_entity.id
_entity.type
_entity.pdbx_description
1 polymer ?
#
loop_
_entity_poly.entity_id
_entity_poly.type
_entity_poly.pdbx_seq_one_letter_code
_entity_poly.pdbx_strand_id
1 'polypeptide(L)'
;MVAAIFAYLGHLVGVLIAIYGLFLQKRVYLERESKLVLDQVDQGKRRHILLNPGWIVGFGLLAIGGVLQVVLLTYADLVLLSTNMITAIMFNTFLAIKFLGEKFLWKYDLPAFILMAISAITIIFLANMEEKLFTDTQIKALLGSLRSVLF
;
A
#
# COMPACT_ATOMS: atom_id res chain seq x y z
N MET A 1 -12.01 20.80 -7.67
CA MET A 1 -12.65 19.93 -6.66
C MET A 1 -13.12 18.60 -7.22
N VAL A 2 -13.99 18.54 -8.25
CA VAL A 2 -14.49 17.28 -8.82
C VAL A 2 -13.36 16.37 -9.33
N ALA A 3 -12.39 16.89 -10.08
CA ALA A 3 -11.25 16.11 -10.59
C ALA A 3 -10.41 15.47 -9.47
N ALA A 4 -10.19 16.18 -8.36
CA ALA A 4 -9.44 15.66 -7.22
C ALA A 4 -10.18 14.49 -6.54
N ILE A 5 -11.51 14.56 -6.44
CA ILE A 5 -12.32 13.45 -5.90
C ILE A 5 -12.19 12.20 -6.79
N PHE A 6 -12.28 12.38 -8.12
CA PHE A 6 -12.10 11.27 -9.06
C PHE A 6 -10.69 10.69 -8.99
N ALA A 7 -9.67 11.54 -8.88
CA ALA A 7 -8.30 11.10 -8.72
C ALA A 7 -8.11 10.30 -7.42
N TYR A 8 -8.68 10.76 -6.31
CA TYR A 8 -8.62 10.07 -5.03
C TYR A 8 -9.32 8.70 -5.09
N LEU A 9 -10.53 8.63 -5.62
CA LEU A 9 -11.27 7.37 -5.77
C LEU A 9 -10.55 6.41 -6.73
N GLY A 10 -10.04 6.92 -7.84
CA GLY A 10 -9.27 6.13 -8.79
C GLY A 10 -7.97 5.57 -8.17
N HIS A 11 -7.25 6.38 -7.38
CA HIS A 11 -6.08 5.95 -6.66
C HIS A 11 -6.42 4.86 -5.63
N LEU A 12 -7.52 5.01 -4.89
CA LEU A 12 -8.00 3.99 -3.96
C LEU A 12 -8.29 2.66 -4.69
N VAL A 13 -8.95 2.71 -5.84
CA VAL A 13 -9.19 1.52 -6.67
C VAL A 13 -7.87 0.91 -7.12
N GLY A 14 -6.90 1.71 -7.56
CA GLY A 14 -5.56 1.24 -7.93
C GLY A 14 -4.85 0.53 -6.78
N VAL A 15 -4.94 1.08 -5.57
CA VAL A 15 -4.43 0.48 -4.33
C VAL A 15 -5.08 -0.88 -4.07
N LEU A 16 -6.40 -0.99 -4.14
CA LEU A 16 -7.13 -2.23 -3.90
C LEU A 16 -6.79 -3.31 -4.94
N ILE A 17 -6.63 -2.94 -6.21
CA ILE A 17 -6.19 -3.85 -7.28
C ILE A 17 -4.77 -4.38 -6.99
N ALA A 18 -3.84 -3.50 -6.62
CA ALA A 18 -2.48 -3.89 -6.31
C ALA A 18 -2.42 -4.86 -5.11
N ILE A 19 -3.18 -4.59 -4.05
CA ILE A 19 -3.25 -5.45 -2.87
C ILE A 19 -3.86 -6.81 -3.20
N TYR A 20 -4.90 -6.83 -4.01
CA TYR A 20 -5.48 -8.10 -4.46
C TYR A 20 -4.47 -8.91 -5.29
N GLY A 21 -3.64 -8.25 -6.09
CA GLY A 21 -2.52 -8.87 -6.80
C GLY A 21 -1.51 -9.52 -5.84
N LEU A 22 -1.09 -8.79 -4.80
CA LEU A 22 -0.20 -9.33 -3.74
C LEU A 22 -0.85 -10.51 -2.99
N PHE A 23 -2.13 -10.40 -2.70
CA PHE A 23 -2.89 -11.48 -2.06
C PHE A 23 -2.88 -12.76 -2.90
N LEU A 24 -3.12 -12.69 -4.21
CA LEU A 24 -3.06 -13.84 -5.11
C LEU A 24 -1.67 -14.49 -5.12
N GLN A 25 -0.60 -13.68 -5.16
CA GLN A 25 0.77 -14.20 -5.09
C GLN A 25 1.03 -14.93 -3.77
N LYS A 26 0.62 -14.33 -2.63
CA LYS A 26 0.75 -14.95 -1.30
C LYS A 26 -0.01 -16.26 -1.22
N ARG A 27 -1.24 -16.31 -1.73
CA ARG A 27 -2.06 -17.54 -1.77
C ARG A 27 -1.37 -18.66 -2.55
N VAL A 28 -0.86 -18.36 -3.75
CA VAL A 28 -0.11 -19.34 -4.57
C VAL A 28 1.12 -19.86 -3.83
N TYR A 29 1.78 -18.98 -3.10
CA TYR A 29 2.95 -19.35 -2.30
C TYR A 29 2.58 -20.34 -1.18
N LEU A 30 1.53 -20.05 -0.42
CA LEU A 30 1.05 -20.91 0.68
C LEU A 30 0.51 -22.26 0.18
N GLU A 31 -0.24 -22.26 -0.94
CA GLU A 31 -0.71 -23.51 -1.56
C GLU A 31 0.45 -24.41 -2.00
N ARG A 32 1.55 -23.80 -2.44
CA ARG A 32 2.77 -24.54 -2.79
C ARG A 32 3.48 -25.08 -1.55
N GLU A 33 3.61 -24.28 -0.52
CA GLU A 33 4.25 -24.69 0.73
C GLU A 33 3.50 -25.85 1.38
N SER A 34 2.18 -25.80 1.44
CA SER A 34 1.35 -26.89 1.97
C SER A 34 1.52 -28.19 1.16
N LYS A 35 1.64 -28.12 -0.16
CA LYS A 35 1.90 -29.30 -1.02
C LYS A 35 3.32 -29.86 -0.79
N LEU A 36 4.31 -29.01 -0.58
CA LEU A 36 5.69 -29.46 -0.30
C LEU A 36 5.80 -30.18 1.05
N VAL A 37 4.99 -29.80 2.03
CA VAL A 37 4.93 -30.48 3.34
C VAL A 37 4.24 -31.83 3.23
N LEU A 38 3.23 -31.97 2.34
CA LEU A 38 2.49 -33.21 2.13
C LEU A 38 3.23 -34.20 1.21
N ASP A 39 3.92 -33.69 0.18
CA ASP A 39 4.66 -34.49 -0.78
C ASP A 39 6.16 -34.52 -0.41
N GLN A 40 6.54 -35.30 0.59
CA GLN A 40 7.95 -35.59 0.87
C GLN A 40 8.70 -36.32 -0.28
N VAL A 41 8.05 -36.56 -1.42
CA VAL A 41 8.49 -37.57 -2.41
C VAL A 41 9.07 -37.01 -3.70
N ASP A 42 8.91 -35.73 -4.09
CA ASP A 42 9.40 -35.33 -5.42
C ASP A 42 10.09 -33.96 -5.43
N GLN A 43 11.34 -33.92 -5.01
CA GLN A 43 12.22 -32.75 -5.21
C GLN A 43 12.58 -32.46 -6.68
N GLY A 44 12.28 -33.38 -7.60
CA GLY A 44 12.71 -33.34 -9.00
C GLY A 44 11.88 -32.48 -9.94
N LYS A 45 10.62 -32.16 -9.65
CA LYS A 45 9.71 -31.39 -10.51
C LYS A 45 9.34 -30.01 -9.94
N ARG A 46 10.31 -29.23 -9.52
CA ARG A 46 10.08 -27.84 -9.11
C ARG A 46 9.75 -26.96 -10.33
N ARG A 47 8.50 -26.92 -10.78
CA ARG A 47 8.05 -25.86 -11.70
C ARG A 47 8.30 -24.52 -11.01
N HIS A 48 8.99 -23.60 -11.73
CA HIS A 48 9.24 -22.25 -11.20
C HIS A 48 7.90 -21.62 -10.80
N ILE A 49 7.84 -21.04 -9.60
CA ILE A 49 6.65 -20.36 -9.07
C ILE A 49 6.18 -19.26 -10.03
N LEU A 50 7.11 -18.65 -10.76
CA LEU A 50 6.87 -17.63 -11.77
C LEU A 50 6.03 -18.11 -12.97
N LEU A 51 5.95 -19.43 -13.21
CA LEU A 51 5.13 -20.03 -14.27
C LEU A 51 3.72 -20.40 -13.80
N ASN A 52 3.40 -20.16 -12.52
CA ASN A 52 2.05 -20.38 -12.01
C ASN A 52 1.12 -19.28 -12.53
N PRO A 53 0.02 -19.62 -13.22
CA PRO A 53 -0.89 -18.62 -13.78
C PRO A 53 -1.47 -17.68 -12.71
N GLY A 54 -1.77 -18.19 -11.52
CA GLY A 54 -2.23 -17.37 -10.39
C GLY A 54 -1.19 -16.33 -9.93
N TRP A 55 0.09 -16.69 -9.96
CA TRP A 55 1.18 -15.79 -9.64
C TRP A 55 1.35 -14.70 -10.71
N ILE A 56 1.28 -15.07 -12.00
CA ILE A 56 1.39 -14.16 -13.15
C ILE A 56 0.23 -13.14 -13.12
N VAL A 57 -1.00 -13.62 -12.90
CA VAL A 57 -2.19 -12.76 -12.78
C VAL A 57 -2.01 -11.80 -11.60
N GLY A 58 -1.56 -12.29 -10.45
CA GLY A 58 -1.29 -11.47 -9.28
C GLY A 58 -0.25 -10.38 -9.56
N PHE A 59 0.82 -10.72 -10.28
CA PHE A 59 1.85 -9.76 -10.69
C PHE A 59 1.31 -8.73 -11.68
N GLY A 60 0.51 -9.15 -12.66
CA GLY A 60 -0.15 -8.25 -13.61
C GLY A 60 -1.06 -7.22 -12.91
N LEU A 61 -1.88 -7.68 -11.95
CA LEU A 61 -2.74 -6.79 -11.15
C LEU A 61 -1.93 -5.81 -10.31
N LEU A 62 -0.83 -6.25 -9.70
CA LEU A 62 0.08 -5.38 -8.96
C LEU A 62 0.67 -4.29 -9.86
N ALA A 63 1.13 -4.66 -11.05
CA ALA A 63 1.70 -3.72 -12.02
C ALA A 63 0.64 -2.71 -12.52
N ILE A 64 -0.55 -3.18 -12.88
CA ILE A 64 -1.66 -2.31 -13.31
C ILE A 64 -2.06 -1.34 -12.19
N GLY A 65 -2.24 -1.84 -10.97
CA GLY A 65 -2.56 -1.01 -9.82
C GLY A 65 -1.48 0.04 -9.54
N GLY A 66 -0.20 -0.34 -9.64
CA GLY A 66 0.93 0.57 -9.46
C GLY A 66 0.97 1.67 -10.52
N VAL A 67 0.83 1.33 -11.79
CA VAL A 67 0.78 2.31 -12.89
C VAL A 67 -0.38 3.28 -12.70
N LEU A 68 -1.57 2.77 -12.36
CA LEU A 68 -2.74 3.60 -12.11
C LEU A 68 -2.51 4.60 -10.96
N GLN A 69 -1.88 4.15 -9.88
CA GLN A 69 -1.51 5.02 -8.75
C GLN A 69 -0.57 6.15 -9.19
N VAL A 70 0.51 5.83 -9.94
CA VAL A 70 1.47 6.83 -10.42
C VAL A 70 0.81 7.85 -11.34
N VAL A 71 -0.04 7.43 -12.27
CA VAL A 71 -0.77 8.34 -13.16
C VAL A 71 -1.69 9.28 -12.37
N LEU A 72 -2.38 8.77 -11.37
CA LEU A 72 -3.33 9.56 -10.58
C LEU A 72 -2.64 10.51 -9.58
N LEU A 73 -1.37 10.29 -9.23
CA LEU A 73 -0.55 11.23 -8.46
C LEU A 73 -0.45 12.61 -9.10
N THR A 74 -0.56 12.71 -10.43
CA THR A 74 -0.50 14.00 -11.14
C THR A 74 -1.74 14.85 -10.96
N TYR A 75 -2.85 14.27 -10.47
CA TYR A 75 -4.16 14.92 -10.38
C TYR A 75 -4.65 15.15 -8.95
N ALA A 76 -3.92 14.68 -7.94
CA ALA A 76 -4.31 14.81 -6.54
C ALA A 76 -3.10 15.03 -5.63
N ASP A 77 -3.33 15.69 -4.50
CA ASP A 77 -2.30 15.99 -3.52
C ASP A 77 -1.69 14.74 -2.92
N LEU A 78 -0.36 14.69 -2.87
CA LEU A 78 0.40 13.57 -2.34
C LEU A 78 0.00 13.23 -0.89
N VAL A 79 -0.28 14.26 -0.08
CA VAL A 79 -0.69 14.11 1.32
C VAL A 79 -2.02 13.37 1.43
N LEU A 80 -2.99 13.74 0.58
CA LEU A 80 -4.30 13.07 0.55
C LEU A 80 -4.17 11.62 0.08
N LEU A 81 -3.29 11.36 -0.89
CA LEU A 81 -3.06 10.02 -1.41
C LEU A 81 -2.34 9.10 -0.40
N SER A 82 -1.53 9.67 0.49
CA SER A 82 -0.85 8.90 1.54
C SER A 82 -1.83 8.21 2.50
N THR A 83 -3.04 8.77 2.70
CA THR A 83 -4.08 8.16 3.53
C THR A 83 -4.59 6.84 2.94
N ASN A 84 -4.49 6.65 1.62
CA ASN A 84 -4.87 5.41 0.97
C ASN A 84 -3.94 4.24 1.33
N MET A 85 -2.69 4.51 1.74
CA MET A 85 -1.78 3.48 2.24
C MET A 85 -2.30 2.83 3.52
N ILE A 86 -2.95 3.59 4.39
CA ILE A 86 -3.56 3.08 5.62
C ILE A 86 -4.72 2.15 5.27
N THR A 87 -5.58 2.58 4.34
CA THR A 87 -6.65 1.75 3.79
C THR A 87 -6.10 0.47 3.15
N ALA A 88 -4.95 0.57 2.47
CA ALA A 88 -4.24 -0.57 1.90
C ALA A 88 -3.89 -1.62 2.95
N ILE A 89 -3.29 -1.21 4.04
CA ILE A 89 -2.88 -2.11 5.14
C ILE A 89 -4.10 -2.77 5.77
N MET A 90 -5.16 -2.00 6.05
CA MET A 90 -6.41 -2.53 6.62
C MET A 90 -7.05 -3.57 5.70
N PHE A 91 -7.12 -3.28 4.39
CA PHE A 91 -7.70 -4.19 3.40
C PHE A 91 -6.85 -5.46 3.23
N ASN A 92 -5.53 -5.33 3.20
CA ASN A 92 -4.63 -6.48 3.14
C ASN A 92 -4.81 -7.40 4.36
N THR A 93 -4.89 -6.83 5.56
CA THR A 93 -5.14 -7.60 6.78
C THR A 93 -6.51 -8.29 6.76
N PHE A 94 -7.55 -7.60 6.28
CA PHE A 94 -8.88 -8.22 6.12
C PHE A 94 -8.84 -9.43 5.16
N LEU A 95 -8.16 -9.31 4.01
CA LEU A 95 -7.98 -10.41 3.08
C LEU A 95 -7.19 -11.57 3.71
N ALA A 96 -6.15 -11.26 4.47
CA ALA A 96 -5.33 -12.27 5.15
C ALA A 96 -6.14 -13.07 6.17
N ILE A 97 -6.94 -12.41 6.99
CA ILE A 97 -7.81 -13.06 7.98
C ILE A 97 -8.87 -13.90 7.30
N LYS A 98 -9.59 -13.32 6.32
CA LYS A 98 -10.76 -13.98 5.71
C LYS A 98 -10.39 -15.14 4.79
N PHE A 99 -9.31 -15.03 4.02
CA PHE A 99 -8.99 -15.97 2.95
C PHE A 99 -7.75 -16.82 3.20
N LEU A 100 -6.80 -16.33 4.01
CA LEU A 100 -5.59 -17.09 4.36
C LEU A 100 -5.70 -17.75 5.74
N GLY A 101 -6.80 -17.52 6.47
CA GLY A 101 -7.01 -18.10 7.80
C GLY A 101 -6.05 -17.56 8.86
N GLU A 102 -5.44 -16.40 8.62
CA GLU A 102 -4.60 -15.74 9.62
C GLU A 102 -5.45 -15.34 10.84
N LYS A 103 -4.90 -15.56 12.04
CA LYS A 103 -5.60 -15.22 13.28
C LYS A 103 -5.44 -13.74 13.58
N PHE A 104 -6.54 -13.02 13.73
CA PHE A 104 -6.53 -11.66 14.25
C PHE A 104 -6.13 -11.66 15.71
N LEU A 105 -5.01 -11.04 16.03
CA LEU A 105 -4.51 -10.92 17.40
C LEU A 105 -5.03 -9.62 18.03
N TRP A 106 -6.23 -9.68 18.62
CA TRP A 106 -6.90 -8.53 19.22
C TRP A 106 -6.00 -7.65 20.09
N LYS A 107 -5.06 -8.25 20.79
CA LYS A 107 -4.14 -7.55 21.67
C LYS A 107 -3.14 -6.64 20.93
N TYR A 108 -2.75 -6.99 19.71
CA TYR A 108 -1.71 -6.29 18.94
C TYR A 108 -2.28 -5.60 17.71
N ASP A 109 -3.17 -6.26 16.99
CA ASP A 109 -3.70 -5.75 15.72
C ASP A 109 -4.70 -4.62 15.94
N LEU A 110 -5.56 -4.72 16.96
CA LEU A 110 -6.55 -3.69 17.24
C LEU A 110 -5.92 -2.33 17.62
N PRO A 111 -4.94 -2.26 18.57
CA PRO A 111 -4.25 -1.00 18.85
C PRO A 111 -3.53 -0.42 17.63
N ALA A 112 -2.94 -1.27 16.79
CA ALA A 112 -2.28 -0.84 15.56
C ALA A 112 -3.28 -0.20 14.59
N PHE A 113 -4.47 -0.79 14.41
CA PHE A 113 -5.52 -0.20 13.57
C PHE A 113 -6.05 1.12 14.11
N ILE A 114 -6.25 1.22 15.42
CA ILE A 114 -6.68 2.48 16.07
C ILE A 114 -5.63 3.57 15.83
N LEU A 115 -4.35 3.26 16.03
CA LEU A 115 -3.26 4.20 15.81
C LEU A 115 -3.17 4.66 14.36
N MET A 116 -3.31 3.73 13.40
CA MET A 116 -3.36 4.04 11.97
C MET A 116 -4.55 4.92 11.63
N ALA A 117 -5.73 4.66 12.18
CA ALA A 117 -6.93 5.49 11.96
C ALA A 117 -6.74 6.91 12.50
N ILE A 118 -6.18 7.05 13.71
CA ILE A 118 -5.85 8.36 14.28
C ILE A 118 -4.85 9.10 13.39
N SER A 119 -3.80 8.43 12.92
CA SER A 119 -2.81 9.01 12.02
C SER A 119 -3.43 9.48 10.71
N ALA A 120 -4.33 8.70 10.10
CA ALA A 120 -5.05 9.09 8.88
C ALA A 120 -5.89 10.34 9.08
N ILE A 121 -6.65 10.39 10.18
CA ILE A 121 -7.47 11.54 10.53
C ILE A 121 -6.58 12.78 10.75
N THR A 122 -5.48 12.64 11.47
CA THR A 122 -4.54 13.74 11.72
C THR A 122 -3.96 14.27 10.41
N ILE A 123 -3.57 13.38 9.47
CA ILE A 123 -3.05 13.78 8.16
C ILE A 123 -4.10 14.57 7.37
N ILE A 124 -5.36 14.11 7.35
CA ILE A 124 -6.44 14.78 6.64
C ILE A 124 -6.68 16.18 7.23
N PHE A 125 -6.66 16.34 8.56
CA PHE A 125 -6.81 17.64 9.20
C PHE A 125 -5.64 18.58 8.90
N LEU A 126 -4.41 18.08 8.91
CA LEU A 126 -3.20 18.85 8.59
C LEU A 126 -3.09 19.21 7.11
N ALA A 127 -3.55 18.33 6.21
CA ALA A 127 -3.56 18.59 4.77
C ALA A 127 -4.46 19.75 4.36
N ASN A 128 -5.50 20.05 5.16
CA ASN A 128 -6.36 21.22 4.94
C ASN A 128 -5.72 22.54 5.37
N MET A 129 -4.57 22.52 6.05
CA MET A 129 -3.77 23.71 6.27
C MET A 129 -3.09 24.06 4.96
N GLU A 130 -3.38 25.26 4.42
CA GLU A 130 -2.94 25.78 3.13
C GLU A 130 -1.54 25.31 2.75
N GLU A 131 -1.41 24.70 1.58
CA GLU A 131 -0.11 24.45 0.95
C GLU A 131 0.59 25.80 0.76
N LYS A 132 1.44 26.16 1.72
CA LYS A 132 2.37 27.26 1.53
C LYS A 132 3.40 26.81 0.50
N LEU A 133 3.17 27.13 -0.75
CA LEU A 133 4.18 27.06 -1.80
C LEU A 133 5.37 27.91 -1.36
N PHE A 134 6.39 27.28 -0.83
CA PHE A 134 7.62 27.97 -0.47
C PHE A 134 8.30 28.45 -1.75
N THR A 135 8.42 29.76 -1.89
CA THR A 135 9.18 30.36 -2.96
C THR A 135 10.66 29.98 -2.79
N ASP A 136 11.41 29.86 -3.91
CA ASP A 136 12.85 29.50 -3.88
C ASP A 136 13.68 30.34 -2.90
N THR A 137 13.31 31.60 -2.70
CA THR A 137 13.89 32.49 -1.69
C THR A 137 13.64 32.06 -0.26
N GLN A 138 12.45 31.54 0.02
CA GLN A 138 12.08 31.04 1.36
C GLN A 138 12.77 29.71 1.65
N ILE A 139 12.90 28.83 0.66
CA ILE A 139 13.65 27.56 0.79
C ILE A 139 15.14 27.86 1.08
N LYS A 140 15.75 28.81 0.36
CA LYS A 140 17.13 29.22 0.61
C LYS A 140 17.34 29.86 1.98
N ALA A 141 16.38 30.66 2.44
CA ALA A 141 16.40 31.23 3.79
C ALA A 141 16.29 30.17 4.89
N LEU A 142 15.39 29.17 4.72
CA LEU A 142 15.26 28.04 5.64
C LEU A 142 16.52 27.18 5.69
N LEU A 143 17.14 26.89 4.55
CA LEU A 143 18.38 26.14 4.47
C LEU A 143 19.56 26.93 5.06
N GLY A 144 19.57 28.24 4.89
CA GLY A 144 20.57 29.14 5.51
C GLY A 144 20.44 29.17 7.04
N SER A 145 19.21 29.22 7.56
CA SER A 145 18.97 29.18 9.01
C SER A 145 19.31 27.84 9.64
N LEU A 146 19.03 26.72 8.97
CA LEU A 146 19.44 25.38 9.41
C LEU A 146 20.96 25.23 9.48
N ARG A 147 21.69 25.85 8.52
CA ARG A 147 23.15 25.85 8.54
C ARG A 147 23.73 26.66 9.71
N SER A 148 23.10 27.75 10.13
CA SER A 148 23.50 28.54 11.29
C SER A 148 23.18 27.90 12.65
N VAL A 149 22.34 26.86 12.69
CA VAL A 149 22.02 26.10 13.90
C VAL A 149 22.93 24.87 14.05
N LEU A 150 23.52 24.40 12.95
CA LEU A 150 24.36 23.19 12.93
C LEU A 150 25.86 23.51 13.01
N PHE A 151 26.27 24.79 12.89
CA PHE A 151 27.63 25.30 12.98
C PHE A 151 27.70 26.53 13.90
#